data_fad89afbacc69692c43917e038cd43f8
#
_entry.id   fad89afbacc69692c43917e038cd43f8
#
_cell.length_a   1.000
_cell.length_b   1.000
_cell.length_c   1.000
_cell.angle_alpha   90.00
_cell.angle_beta   90.00
_cell.angle_gamma   90.00
#
_symmetry.space_group_name_H-M   'P 1'
#
loop_
_entity.id
_entity.type
_entity.pdbx_description
1 polymer ?
#
loop_
_entity_poly.entity_id
_entity_poly.type
_entity_poly.pdbx_seq_one_letter_code
_entity_poly.pdbx_strand_id
1 'polypeptide(L)'
;MPEPLPENPYPTDSPPFHAYERCRELERSAENAYPTDSGLRFSPQMCGRILGYMMLHAPTSEGCDNVRKEIETCETDEVLRDLARFYATYLLRLFKKAKGPTPASSAHPSRKSFDDTKDGILSLMKEAPKSNSAVKQLALKRDNYRCVVTGSYDGATFQKRRKTDPTFKVDSTQFTQAAHIFPDSLNQNLTWSDDLPGKKAEYSATAWAVVQRFGKVSVITESLNGPDIHRVENVLTMCLSAHELFDKLELWFEATNVPNTYNMCSNDEGNFELVNPPVLRQVTLSSTSDLIPLPNSHYLRIHAACAKVAHLSGAAEYLETILDEWEERPVLASDGGSADMLSFLXXXXX
;
A
#
# COMPACT_ATOMS: atom_id res chain seq x y z
N MET A 1 -10.62 14.30 -0.70
CA MET A 1 -10.67 14.98 0.61
C MET A 1 -11.10 14.00 1.70
N PRO A 2 -10.59 14.16 2.94
CA PRO A 2 -11.04 13.31 4.06
C PRO A 2 -12.54 13.47 4.31
N GLU A 3 -13.19 12.37 4.63
CA GLU A 3 -14.65 12.35 4.86
C GLU A 3 -14.96 11.75 6.24
N PRO A 4 -16.03 12.25 6.89
CA PRO A 4 -16.45 11.63 8.13
C PRO A 4 -17.00 10.22 7.91
N LEU A 5 -16.89 9.39 8.93
CA LEU A 5 -17.44 8.03 8.86
C LEU A 5 -18.96 8.08 8.63
N PRO A 6 -19.48 7.31 7.68
CA PRO A 6 -20.92 7.26 7.45
C PRO A 6 -21.67 6.65 8.62
N GLU A 7 -23.00 6.68 8.54
CA GLU A 7 -23.84 5.99 9.51
C GLU A 7 -23.49 4.50 9.54
N ASN A 8 -23.66 3.90 10.71
CA ASN A 8 -23.26 2.51 10.94
C ASN A 8 -24.06 1.56 10.03
N PRO A 9 -23.42 0.87 9.09
CA PRO A 9 -24.17 0.00 8.17
C PRO A 9 -24.42 -1.41 8.72
N TYR A 10 -23.84 -1.72 9.89
CA TYR A 10 -23.94 -3.07 10.46
C TYR A 10 -25.22 -3.23 11.26
N PRO A 11 -25.79 -4.45 11.34
CA PRO A 11 -26.98 -4.69 12.15
C PRO A 11 -26.76 -4.33 13.62
N THR A 12 -27.73 -3.64 14.21
CA THR A 12 -27.68 -3.24 15.61
C THR A 12 -27.41 -4.48 16.49
N ASP A 13 -26.58 -4.29 17.50
CA ASP A 13 -26.18 -5.32 18.46
C ASP A 13 -25.32 -6.46 17.88
N SER A 14 -24.86 -6.32 16.62
CA SER A 14 -23.88 -7.25 16.07
C SER A 14 -22.45 -6.87 16.49
N PRO A 15 -21.50 -7.81 16.58
CA PRO A 15 -20.11 -7.45 16.93
C PRO A 15 -19.51 -6.38 16.01
N PRO A 16 -19.67 -6.42 14.68
CA PRO A 16 -19.15 -5.33 13.84
C PRO A 16 -19.84 -3.99 14.11
N PHE A 17 -21.12 -3.97 14.53
CA PHE A 17 -21.80 -2.73 14.89
C PHE A 17 -21.06 -2.03 16.03
N HIS A 18 -20.77 -2.76 17.12
CA HIS A 18 -20.12 -2.19 18.31
C HIS A 18 -18.70 -1.71 17.99
N ALA A 19 -17.92 -2.50 17.25
CA ALA A 19 -16.57 -2.11 16.86
C ALA A 19 -16.58 -0.83 16.00
N TYR A 20 -17.48 -0.76 15.05
CA TYR A 20 -17.61 0.42 14.18
C TYR A 20 -18.06 1.65 14.96
N GLU A 21 -19.02 1.51 15.89
CA GLU A 21 -19.45 2.64 16.76
C GLU A 21 -18.27 3.17 17.58
N ARG A 22 -17.40 2.31 18.10
CA ARG A 22 -16.20 2.76 18.80
C ARG A 22 -15.32 3.63 17.90
N CYS A 23 -15.20 3.28 16.61
CA CYS A 23 -14.47 4.13 15.65
C CYS A 23 -15.14 5.49 15.48
N ARG A 24 -16.47 5.52 15.39
CA ARG A 24 -17.24 6.78 15.27
C ARG A 24 -17.14 7.62 16.51
N GLU A 25 -17.13 7.00 17.68
CA GLU A 25 -16.94 7.71 18.97
C GLU A 25 -15.55 8.35 19.05
N LEU A 26 -14.52 7.59 18.65
CA LEU A 26 -13.15 8.11 18.60
C LEU A 26 -13.05 9.28 17.60
N GLU A 27 -13.70 9.16 16.43
CA GLU A 27 -13.74 10.24 15.43
C GLU A 27 -14.32 11.54 15.99
N ARG A 28 -15.34 11.43 16.84
CA ARG A 28 -16.04 12.60 17.42
C ARG A 28 -15.35 13.16 18.67
N SER A 29 -14.38 12.45 19.23
CA SER A 29 -13.75 12.90 20.47
C SER A 29 -12.95 14.20 20.23
N ALA A 30 -13.03 15.11 21.20
CA ALA A 30 -12.41 16.43 21.09
C ALA A 30 -10.88 16.30 21.04
N GLU A 31 -10.24 17.04 20.13
CA GLU A 31 -8.79 17.11 20.00
C GLU A 31 -8.09 17.47 21.31
N ASN A 32 -8.77 18.29 22.12
CA ASN A 32 -8.23 18.79 23.39
C ASN A 32 -8.24 17.78 24.55
N ALA A 33 -8.81 16.60 24.33
CA ALA A 33 -8.86 15.57 25.37
C ALA A 33 -7.52 14.87 25.60
N TYR A 34 -6.54 15.11 24.73
CA TYR A 34 -5.24 14.46 24.79
C TYR A 34 -4.11 15.47 24.65
N PRO A 35 -3.10 15.45 25.53
CA PRO A 35 -2.00 16.43 25.49
C PRO A 35 -1.26 16.40 24.16
N THR A 36 -0.98 17.56 23.61
CA THR A 36 -0.21 17.74 22.39
C THR A 36 1.28 17.59 22.68
N ASP A 37 1.76 16.38 22.88
CA ASP A 37 3.21 16.16 22.99
C ASP A 37 3.79 15.62 21.71
N SER A 38 4.62 16.43 21.12
CA SER A 38 5.64 16.22 20.07
C SER A 38 5.46 15.11 19.04
N GLY A 39 5.66 15.48 17.80
CA GLY A 39 5.90 14.57 16.67
C GLY A 39 4.64 14.16 15.92
N LEU A 40 4.82 13.23 15.07
CA LEU A 40 3.87 12.64 14.15
C LEU A 40 2.58 12.14 14.81
N ARG A 41 1.54 13.00 14.86
CA ARG A 41 0.31 12.62 15.54
C ARG A 41 -0.87 12.51 14.60
N PHE A 42 -1.35 11.29 14.51
CA PHE A 42 -2.68 11.05 13.99
C PHE A 42 -3.68 11.55 15.04
N SER A 43 -4.53 12.52 14.67
CA SER A 43 -5.59 13.01 15.55
C SER A 43 -6.55 11.86 15.88
N PRO A 44 -7.30 11.96 17.02
CA PRO A 44 -8.33 10.97 17.31
C PRO A 44 -9.32 10.81 16.14
N GLN A 45 -9.68 11.91 15.50
CA GLN A 45 -10.55 11.93 14.32
C GLN A 45 -9.98 11.06 13.20
N MET A 46 -8.70 11.27 12.85
CA MET A 46 -8.04 10.48 11.80
C MET A 46 -7.95 9.00 12.18
N CYS A 47 -7.61 8.72 13.45
CA CYS A 47 -7.51 7.35 13.94
C CYS A 47 -8.85 6.61 13.85
N GLY A 48 -9.94 7.26 14.27
CA GLY A 48 -11.28 6.69 14.15
C GLY A 48 -11.63 6.40 12.70
N ARG A 49 -11.31 7.34 11.80
CA ARG A 49 -11.55 7.19 10.36
C ARG A 49 -10.73 6.04 9.75
N ILE A 50 -9.44 5.92 10.10
CA ILE A 50 -8.60 4.82 9.60
C ILE A 50 -9.27 3.47 9.93
N LEU A 51 -9.60 3.24 11.20
CA LEU A 51 -10.16 1.96 11.64
C LEU A 51 -11.56 1.72 11.05
N GLY A 52 -12.42 2.75 11.06
CA GLY A 52 -13.76 2.63 10.51
C GLY A 52 -13.75 2.34 9.02
N TYR A 53 -12.94 3.06 8.25
CA TYR A 53 -12.82 2.81 6.81
C TYR A 53 -12.14 1.46 6.50
N MET A 54 -11.24 0.99 7.36
CA MET A 54 -10.70 -0.36 7.23
C MET A 54 -11.81 -1.41 7.34
N MET A 55 -12.75 -1.23 8.26
CA MET A 55 -13.91 -2.14 8.36
C MET A 55 -14.77 -2.05 7.10
N LEU A 56 -15.09 -0.84 6.64
CA LEU A 56 -15.98 -0.62 5.49
C LEU A 56 -15.40 -1.09 4.16
N HIS A 57 -14.08 -0.95 3.98
CA HIS A 57 -13.41 -1.24 2.70
C HIS A 57 -12.50 -2.45 2.74
N ALA A 58 -12.57 -3.27 3.80
CA ALA A 58 -11.78 -4.51 3.86
C ALA A 58 -12.00 -5.34 2.59
N PRO A 59 -10.93 -5.89 2.00
CA PRO A 59 -11.07 -6.65 0.74
C PRO A 59 -11.93 -7.91 0.88
N THR A 60 -12.06 -8.45 2.09
CA THR A 60 -12.85 -9.65 2.38
C THR A 60 -13.58 -9.50 3.70
N SER A 61 -14.63 -10.31 3.90
CA SER A 61 -15.34 -10.38 5.19
C SER A 61 -14.42 -10.82 6.33
N GLU A 62 -13.48 -11.74 6.05
CA GLU A 62 -12.51 -12.20 7.04
C GLU A 62 -11.52 -11.09 7.43
N GLY A 63 -11.12 -10.27 6.45
CA GLY A 63 -10.29 -9.09 6.71
C GLY A 63 -11.00 -8.08 7.63
N CYS A 64 -12.27 -7.84 7.34
CA CYS A 64 -13.12 -6.99 8.20
C CYS A 64 -13.21 -7.58 9.62
N ASP A 65 -13.42 -8.89 9.71
CA ASP A 65 -13.53 -9.60 11.00
C ASP A 65 -12.22 -9.51 11.79
N ASN A 66 -11.09 -9.58 11.13
CA ASN A 66 -9.77 -9.42 11.78
C ASN A 66 -9.62 -8.01 12.36
N VAL A 67 -9.96 -6.98 11.57
CA VAL A 67 -9.90 -5.58 12.05
C VAL A 67 -10.85 -5.40 13.23
N ARG A 68 -12.09 -5.92 13.13
CA ARG A 68 -13.09 -5.87 14.22
C ARG A 68 -12.51 -6.46 15.52
N LYS A 69 -11.96 -7.66 15.44
CA LYS A 69 -11.39 -8.35 16.60
C LYS A 69 -10.25 -7.55 17.23
N GLU A 70 -9.41 -6.93 16.40
CA GLU A 70 -8.32 -6.06 16.88
C GLU A 70 -8.89 -4.86 17.64
N ILE A 71 -9.94 -4.21 17.11
CA ILE A 71 -10.62 -3.08 17.76
C ILE A 71 -11.19 -3.51 19.11
N GLU A 72 -11.83 -4.68 19.15
CA GLU A 72 -12.45 -5.20 20.38
C GLU A 72 -11.44 -5.48 21.50
N THR A 73 -10.20 -5.83 21.15
CA THR A 73 -9.16 -6.08 22.16
C THR A 73 -8.57 -4.80 22.73
N CYS A 74 -8.84 -3.63 22.13
CA CYS A 74 -8.36 -2.34 22.62
C CYS A 74 -9.21 -1.91 23.83
N GLU A 75 -8.63 -1.90 25.04
CA GLU A 75 -9.35 -1.58 26.27
C GLU A 75 -9.62 -0.06 26.41
N THR A 76 -8.73 0.77 25.83
CA THR A 76 -8.81 2.23 25.95
C THR A 76 -8.73 2.89 24.58
N ASP A 77 -9.14 4.16 24.51
CA ASP A 77 -9.03 4.96 23.29
C ASP A 77 -7.57 5.18 22.90
N GLU A 78 -6.66 5.25 23.87
CA GLU A 78 -5.22 5.36 23.61
C GLU A 78 -4.72 4.14 22.83
N VAL A 79 -5.05 2.94 23.31
CA VAL A 79 -4.67 1.69 22.64
C VAL A 79 -5.33 1.59 21.24
N LEU A 80 -6.57 2.09 21.13
CA LEU A 80 -7.28 2.14 19.84
C LEU A 80 -6.56 3.07 18.84
N ARG A 81 -6.07 4.21 19.31
CA ARG A 81 -5.28 5.15 18.51
C ARG A 81 -3.95 4.52 18.08
N ASP A 82 -3.30 3.79 18.97
CA ASP A 82 -2.05 3.07 18.67
C ASP A 82 -2.29 2.01 17.58
N LEU A 83 -3.43 1.35 17.63
CA LEU A 83 -3.81 0.39 16.57
C LEU A 83 -3.96 1.10 15.21
N ALA A 84 -4.60 2.27 15.18
CA ALA A 84 -4.74 3.05 13.95
C ALA A 84 -3.37 3.47 13.39
N ARG A 85 -2.47 3.96 14.26
CA ARG A 85 -1.10 4.33 13.87
C ARG A 85 -0.34 3.12 13.33
N PHE A 86 -0.51 1.97 13.96
CA PHE A 86 0.11 0.71 13.53
C PHE A 86 -0.33 0.37 12.10
N TYR A 87 -1.62 0.43 11.81
CA TYR A 87 -2.13 0.17 10.47
C TYR A 87 -1.63 1.20 9.44
N ALA A 88 -1.58 2.48 9.82
CA ALA A 88 -1.06 3.51 8.93
C ALA A 88 0.40 3.24 8.56
N THR A 89 1.20 2.86 9.55
CA THR A 89 2.64 2.59 9.38
C THR A 89 2.92 1.36 8.53
N TYR A 90 2.18 0.27 8.76
CA TYR A 90 2.52 -1.03 8.16
C TYR A 90 1.63 -1.43 6.99
N LEU A 91 0.48 -0.75 6.79
CA LEU A 91 -0.40 -1.06 5.68
C LEU A 91 -0.46 0.09 4.66
N LEU A 92 -0.79 1.28 5.11
CA LEU A 92 -0.96 2.42 4.19
C LEU A 92 0.38 2.91 3.64
N ARG A 93 1.39 3.03 4.50
CA ARG A 93 2.74 3.44 4.10
C ARG A 93 3.42 2.41 3.19
N LEU A 94 3.01 1.13 3.28
CA LEU A 94 3.60 0.06 2.49
C LEU A 94 3.58 0.37 0.98
N PHE A 95 2.49 0.93 0.50
CA PHE A 95 2.31 1.23 -0.92
C PHE A 95 2.96 2.56 -1.33
N LYS A 96 3.30 3.43 -0.38
CA LYS A 96 3.97 4.70 -0.70
C LYS A 96 5.47 4.45 -0.84
N LYS A 97 6.01 4.85 -1.97
CA LYS A 97 7.44 4.71 -2.27
C LYS A 97 8.23 5.62 -1.32
N ALA A 98 8.67 5.06 -0.21
CA ALA A 98 9.39 5.82 0.82
C ALA A 98 10.88 5.74 0.57
N LYS A 99 11.51 6.88 0.34
CA LYS A 99 12.97 7.02 0.25
C LYS A 99 13.60 7.19 1.63
N GLY A 100 12.80 7.23 2.68
CA GLY A 100 13.25 7.45 4.05
C GLY A 100 13.74 6.19 4.76
N PRO A 101 14.30 6.33 5.96
CA PRO A 101 14.76 5.19 6.74
C PRO A 101 13.61 4.27 7.15
N THR A 102 13.92 3.00 7.34
CA THR A 102 12.95 2.02 7.85
C THR A 102 12.43 2.50 9.22
N PRO A 103 11.12 2.56 9.43
CA PRO A 103 10.59 2.97 10.73
C PRO A 103 11.11 2.08 11.86
N ALA A 104 11.30 2.67 13.03
CA ALA A 104 11.58 1.90 14.22
C ALA A 104 10.41 0.96 14.51
N SER A 105 10.70 -0.24 14.97
CA SER A 105 9.68 -1.19 15.36
C SER A 105 8.83 -0.58 16.48
N SER A 106 7.58 -0.27 16.21
CA SER A 106 6.66 0.21 17.25
C SER A 106 6.27 -0.97 18.14
N ALA A 107 6.33 -0.77 19.45
CA ALA A 107 5.87 -1.75 20.41
C ALA A 107 4.32 -1.82 20.33
N HIS A 108 3.83 -2.73 19.52
CA HIS A 108 2.40 -3.04 19.49
C HIS A 108 2.09 -3.92 20.70
N PRO A 109 0.97 -3.70 21.40
CA PRO A 109 0.57 -4.65 22.45
C PRO A 109 0.53 -6.04 21.85
N SER A 110 1.38 -6.90 22.37
CA SER A 110 1.59 -8.25 21.85
C SER A 110 0.26 -9.00 21.72
N ARG A 111 -0.04 -9.43 20.52
CA ARG A 111 -1.23 -10.25 20.23
C ARG A 111 -0.75 -11.56 19.64
N LYS A 112 -0.90 -12.62 20.39
CA LYS A 112 -0.32 -13.92 20.06
C LYS A 112 -0.56 -14.33 18.60
N SER A 113 -1.80 -14.20 18.11
CA SER A 113 -2.14 -14.60 16.74
C SER A 113 -1.43 -13.76 15.68
N PHE A 114 -1.18 -12.48 15.96
CA PHE A 114 -0.43 -11.59 15.06
C PHE A 114 1.07 -11.93 15.11
N ASP A 115 1.60 -12.10 16.32
CA ASP A 115 3.02 -12.42 16.50
C ASP A 115 3.34 -13.77 15.86
N ASP A 116 2.48 -14.77 16.03
CA ASP A 116 2.64 -16.10 15.39
C ASP A 116 2.70 -15.95 13.86
N THR A 117 1.82 -15.12 13.29
CA THR A 117 1.79 -14.84 11.85
C THR A 117 3.11 -14.18 11.40
N LYS A 118 3.53 -13.13 12.13
CA LYS A 118 4.76 -12.39 11.84
C LYS A 118 5.99 -13.30 11.92
N ASP A 119 6.08 -14.09 13.00
CA ASP A 119 7.22 -14.99 13.22
C ASP A 119 7.28 -16.07 12.14
N GLY A 120 6.12 -16.60 11.74
CA GLY A 120 6.04 -17.56 10.63
C GLY A 120 6.53 -16.95 9.32
N ILE A 121 6.12 -15.72 9.03
CA ILE A 121 6.58 -14.98 7.84
C ILE A 121 8.10 -14.78 7.92
N LEU A 122 8.58 -14.27 9.06
CA LEU A 122 10.00 -13.95 9.26
C LEU A 122 10.89 -15.17 9.05
N SER A 123 10.44 -16.35 9.50
CA SER A 123 11.20 -17.59 9.35
C SER A 123 11.32 -18.06 7.90
N LEU A 124 10.41 -17.61 7.02
CA LEU A 124 10.36 -18.02 5.61
C LEU A 124 10.88 -16.95 4.67
N MET A 125 11.11 -15.72 5.14
CA MET A 125 11.47 -14.59 4.29
C MET A 125 12.78 -14.81 3.53
N LYS A 126 12.75 -14.46 2.26
CA LYS A 126 13.91 -14.48 1.34
C LYS A 126 14.08 -13.11 0.70
N GLU A 127 15.32 -12.76 0.41
CA GLU A 127 15.61 -11.51 -0.28
C GLU A 127 15.28 -11.60 -1.76
N ALA A 128 14.71 -10.54 -2.32
CA ALA A 128 14.41 -10.42 -3.75
C ALA A 128 15.57 -9.73 -4.48
N PRO A 129 15.85 -10.10 -5.73
CA PRO A 129 16.78 -9.31 -6.55
C PRO A 129 16.20 -7.92 -6.82
N LYS A 130 17.08 -6.92 -6.98
CA LYS A 130 16.69 -5.52 -7.15
C LYS A 130 15.94 -5.25 -8.46
N SER A 131 16.10 -6.10 -9.46
CA SER A 131 15.41 -5.93 -10.74
C SER A 131 15.15 -7.28 -11.39
N ASN A 132 14.13 -7.32 -12.24
CA ASN A 132 13.82 -8.51 -13.01
C ASN A 132 13.35 -8.07 -14.41
N SER A 133 14.30 -7.99 -15.36
CA SER A 133 14.01 -7.61 -16.75
C SER A 133 13.09 -8.62 -17.43
N ALA A 134 13.13 -9.89 -17.02
CA ALA A 134 12.29 -10.93 -17.59
C ALA A 134 10.81 -10.67 -17.30
N VAL A 135 10.46 -10.23 -16.09
CA VAL A 135 9.06 -9.96 -15.75
C VAL A 135 8.54 -8.74 -16.53
N LYS A 136 9.40 -7.73 -16.75
CA LYS A 136 9.03 -6.58 -17.58
C LYS A 136 8.66 -7.03 -19.00
N GLN A 137 9.45 -7.93 -19.60
CA GLN A 137 9.17 -8.44 -20.95
C GLN A 137 7.89 -9.27 -20.97
N LEU A 138 7.66 -10.10 -19.96
CA LEU A 138 6.43 -10.88 -19.85
C LEU A 138 5.19 -9.98 -19.72
N ALA A 139 5.27 -8.98 -18.86
CA ALA A 139 4.17 -8.01 -18.68
C ALA A 139 3.89 -7.26 -19.98
N LEU A 140 4.93 -6.74 -20.64
CA LEU A 140 4.80 -6.08 -21.94
C LEU A 140 4.10 -6.98 -22.97
N LYS A 141 4.52 -8.23 -23.07
CA LYS A 141 3.91 -9.19 -24.00
C LYS A 141 2.43 -9.42 -23.63
N ARG A 142 2.14 -9.69 -22.35
CA ARG A 142 0.77 -9.90 -21.87
C ARG A 142 -0.13 -8.71 -22.22
N ASP A 143 0.37 -7.49 -21.97
CA ASP A 143 -0.38 -6.25 -22.10
C ASP A 143 -0.33 -5.65 -23.51
N ASN A 144 0.08 -6.48 -24.52
CA ASN A 144 0.18 -6.09 -25.93
C ASN A 144 1.05 -4.84 -26.13
N TYR A 145 2.13 -4.73 -25.33
CA TYR A 145 3.08 -3.62 -25.40
C TYR A 145 2.42 -2.25 -25.16
N ARG A 146 1.36 -2.23 -24.36
CA ARG A 146 0.60 -0.99 -24.04
C ARG A 146 0.49 -0.75 -22.55
N CYS A 147 0.48 0.52 -22.19
CA CYS A 147 0.11 0.95 -20.83
C CYS A 147 -1.34 0.51 -20.57
N VAL A 148 -1.55 -0.25 -19.49
CA VAL A 148 -2.89 -0.83 -19.20
C VAL A 148 -3.94 0.21 -18.86
N VAL A 149 -3.52 1.43 -18.47
CA VAL A 149 -4.46 2.48 -18.02
C VAL A 149 -4.65 3.62 -19.03
N THR A 150 -3.74 3.78 -20.02
CA THR A 150 -3.90 4.81 -21.06
C THR A 150 -4.09 4.20 -22.46
N GLY A 151 -3.71 2.96 -22.65
CA GLY A 151 -3.71 2.31 -23.96
C GLY A 151 -2.53 2.70 -24.85
N SER A 152 -1.66 3.63 -24.43
CA SER A 152 -0.51 4.07 -25.22
C SER A 152 0.51 2.95 -25.41
N TYR A 153 1.06 2.88 -26.60
CA TYR A 153 2.06 1.87 -26.97
C TYR A 153 3.41 2.19 -26.30
N ASP A 154 4.13 1.16 -25.86
CA ASP A 154 5.44 1.33 -25.21
C ASP A 154 6.45 1.99 -26.13
N GLY A 155 6.99 3.13 -25.71
CA GLY A 155 7.92 3.93 -26.48
C GLY A 155 9.20 3.20 -26.87
N ALA A 156 9.76 2.42 -25.95
CA ALA A 156 10.99 1.67 -26.24
C ALA A 156 10.74 0.58 -27.31
N THR A 157 9.62 -0.11 -27.22
CA THR A 157 9.20 -1.11 -28.22
C THR A 157 8.92 -0.44 -29.56
N PHE A 158 8.26 0.72 -29.55
CA PHE A 158 8.00 1.53 -30.75
C PHE A 158 9.30 1.87 -31.46
N GLN A 159 10.29 2.42 -30.73
CA GLN A 159 11.59 2.80 -31.29
C GLN A 159 12.30 1.57 -31.90
N LYS A 160 12.24 0.43 -31.22
CA LYS A 160 12.85 -0.81 -31.69
C LYS A 160 12.19 -1.30 -33.01
N ARG A 161 10.84 -1.28 -33.06
CA ARG A 161 10.10 -1.69 -34.27
C ARG A 161 10.38 -0.76 -35.46
N ARG A 162 10.48 0.55 -35.21
CA ARG A 162 10.76 1.54 -36.26
C ARG A 162 12.11 1.34 -36.94
N LYS A 163 13.07 0.72 -36.24
CA LYS A 163 14.39 0.39 -36.83
C LYS A 163 14.28 -0.67 -37.93
N THR A 164 13.32 -1.61 -37.79
CA THR A 164 13.11 -2.69 -38.79
C THR A 164 11.97 -2.37 -39.74
N ASP A 165 11.01 -1.54 -39.32
CA ASP A 165 9.87 -1.12 -40.14
C ASP A 165 9.63 0.40 -39.93
N PRO A 166 10.26 1.24 -40.76
CA PRO A 166 10.09 2.68 -40.67
C PRO A 166 8.65 3.18 -40.87
N THR A 167 7.75 2.35 -41.42
CA THR A 167 6.35 2.72 -41.65
C THR A 167 5.46 2.40 -40.45
N PHE A 168 5.98 1.69 -39.43
CA PHE A 168 5.21 1.30 -38.24
C PHE A 168 4.66 2.56 -37.54
N LYS A 169 3.35 2.57 -37.29
CA LYS A 169 2.64 3.69 -36.65
C LYS A 169 1.68 3.17 -35.58
N VAL A 170 1.48 3.97 -34.57
CA VAL A 170 0.49 3.75 -33.50
C VAL A 170 -0.15 5.09 -33.13
N ASP A 171 -1.29 5.03 -32.46
CA ASP A 171 -2.07 6.24 -32.10
C ASP A 171 -1.32 7.12 -31.10
N SER A 172 -0.70 6.52 -30.11
CA SER A 172 0.05 7.24 -29.07
C SER A 172 1.14 6.35 -28.49
N THR A 173 2.21 6.97 -28.01
CA THR A 173 3.33 6.29 -27.37
C THR A 173 3.67 6.94 -26.04
N GLN A 174 4.05 6.12 -25.05
CA GLN A 174 4.60 6.57 -23.76
C GLN A 174 5.63 5.53 -23.31
N PHE A 175 6.71 5.99 -22.68
CA PHE A 175 7.65 5.05 -22.05
C PHE A 175 6.95 4.37 -20.88
N THR A 176 7.09 3.05 -20.80
CA THR A 176 6.43 2.26 -19.76
C THR A 176 7.42 1.60 -18.82
N GLN A 177 6.91 1.22 -17.66
CA GLN A 177 7.64 0.48 -16.62
C GLN A 177 6.79 -0.70 -16.15
N ALA A 178 7.45 -1.65 -15.50
CA ALA A 178 6.79 -2.72 -14.76
C ALA A 178 6.38 -2.17 -13.38
N ALA A 179 5.10 -1.90 -13.21
CA ALA A 179 4.54 -1.39 -11.96
C ALA A 179 4.12 -2.58 -11.09
N HIS A 180 4.75 -2.73 -9.93
CA HIS A 180 4.40 -3.77 -8.96
C HIS A 180 3.15 -3.36 -8.16
N ILE A 181 2.21 -4.27 -7.96
CA ILE A 181 1.04 -4.03 -7.09
C ILE A 181 1.50 -3.99 -5.63
N PHE A 182 2.18 -5.05 -5.18
CA PHE A 182 2.89 -5.05 -3.89
C PHE A 182 4.35 -4.68 -4.17
N PRO A 183 4.85 -3.61 -3.52
CA PRO A 183 6.20 -3.09 -3.84
C PRO A 183 7.30 -4.13 -3.62
N ASP A 184 8.19 -4.26 -4.59
CA ASP A 184 9.33 -5.17 -4.52
C ASP A 184 10.31 -4.80 -3.39
N SER A 185 10.32 -3.53 -2.99
CA SER A 185 11.15 -3.02 -1.89
C SER A 185 10.86 -3.73 -0.56
N LEU A 186 9.68 -4.34 -0.40
CA LEU A 186 9.35 -5.11 0.81
C LEU A 186 10.29 -6.30 1.01
N ASN A 187 10.81 -6.88 -0.08
CA ASN A 187 11.66 -8.05 -0.01
C ASN A 187 13.13 -7.72 -0.33
N GLN A 188 13.48 -6.43 -0.36
CA GLN A 188 14.86 -5.99 -0.68
C GLN A 188 15.58 -5.45 0.56
N ASN A 189 16.91 -5.58 0.54
CA ASN A 189 17.79 -5.09 1.59
C ASN A 189 17.48 -5.72 2.96
N LEU A 190 17.08 -6.99 2.95
CA LEU A 190 16.84 -7.76 4.16
C LEU A 190 18.20 -8.18 4.73
N THR A 191 18.41 -7.96 6.01
CA THR A 191 19.66 -8.30 6.69
C THR A 191 19.41 -9.18 7.92
N TRP A 192 20.36 -10.05 8.20
CA TRP A 192 20.37 -10.89 9.41
C TRP A 192 21.77 -10.81 10.02
N SER A 193 21.86 -10.81 11.34
CA SER A 193 23.11 -10.84 12.09
C SER A 193 22.99 -11.94 13.14
N ASP A 194 23.84 -12.96 13.06
CA ASP A 194 23.81 -14.13 13.96
C ASP A 194 22.41 -14.76 14.02
N ASP A 195 21.77 -14.89 12.85
CA ASP A 195 20.43 -15.41 12.66
C ASP A 195 19.31 -14.52 13.24
N LEU A 196 19.65 -13.33 13.74
CA LEU A 196 18.64 -12.37 14.20
C LEU A 196 18.26 -11.41 13.06
N PRO A 197 16.96 -11.14 12.89
CA PRO A 197 16.50 -10.24 11.81
C PRO A 197 16.92 -8.80 12.06
N GLY A 198 17.38 -8.14 11.02
CA GLY A 198 17.65 -6.71 11.06
C GLY A 198 16.35 -5.90 10.99
N LYS A 199 16.44 -4.60 11.25
CA LYS A 199 15.28 -3.68 11.27
C LYS A 199 14.39 -3.79 10.02
N LYS A 200 14.99 -3.91 8.84
CA LYS A 200 14.26 -4.00 7.59
C LYS A 200 13.48 -5.32 7.50
N ALA A 201 14.08 -6.43 7.90
CA ALA A 201 13.40 -7.74 7.89
C ALA A 201 12.21 -7.73 8.87
N GLU A 202 12.40 -7.18 10.07
CA GLU A 202 11.34 -7.02 11.07
C GLU A 202 10.18 -6.17 10.53
N TYR A 203 10.50 -5.02 9.94
CA TYR A 203 9.49 -4.13 9.34
C TYR A 203 8.70 -4.87 8.24
N SER A 204 9.42 -5.51 7.33
CA SER A 204 8.80 -6.19 6.19
C SER A 204 7.93 -7.37 6.64
N ALA A 205 8.39 -8.15 7.62
CA ALA A 205 7.61 -9.26 8.17
C ALA A 205 6.31 -8.75 8.83
N THR A 206 6.41 -7.64 9.57
CA THR A 206 5.24 -7.00 10.19
C THR A 206 4.25 -6.52 9.12
N ALA A 207 4.77 -5.83 8.09
CA ALA A 207 3.94 -5.33 7.00
C ALA A 207 3.23 -6.49 6.27
N TRP A 208 3.94 -7.57 5.97
CA TRP A 208 3.35 -8.75 5.35
C TRP A 208 2.29 -9.40 6.25
N ALA A 209 2.53 -9.47 7.57
CA ALA A 209 1.55 -10.01 8.51
C ALA A 209 0.26 -9.18 8.51
N VAL A 210 0.39 -7.85 8.49
CA VAL A 210 -0.76 -6.94 8.43
C VAL A 210 -1.52 -7.15 7.11
N VAL A 211 -0.80 -7.20 5.98
CA VAL A 211 -1.41 -7.43 4.66
C VAL A 211 -2.14 -8.79 4.64
N GLN A 212 -1.51 -9.84 5.17
CA GLN A 212 -2.11 -11.17 5.19
C GLN A 212 -3.40 -11.20 6.00
N ARG A 213 -3.42 -10.56 7.16
CA ARG A 213 -4.60 -10.53 8.03
C ARG A 213 -5.71 -9.63 7.47
N PHE A 214 -5.37 -8.44 6.97
CA PHE A 214 -6.34 -7.50 6.39
C PHE A 214 -6.84 -7.98 5.03
N GLY A 215 -5.93 -8.41 4.17
CA GLY A 215 -6.25 -8.83 2.80
C GLY A 215 -6.73 -10.27 2.69
N LYS A 216 -6.52 -11.08 3.73
CA LYS A 216 -6.81 -12.52 3.72
C LYS A 216 -6.13 -13.22 2.52
N VAL A 217 -4.85 -12.91 2.33
CA VAL A 217 -4.03 -13.57 1.31
C VAL A 217 -3.13 -14.58 2.03
N SER A 218 -3.67 -15.77 2.27
CA SER A 218 -3.00 -16.83 3.03
C SER A 218 -1.71 -17.33 2.37
N VAL A 219 -1.53 -17.02 1.10
CA VAL A 219 -0.38 -17.46 0.31
C VAL A 219 0.59 -16.31 -0.04
N ILE A 220 0.47 -15.14 0.61
CA ILE A 220 1.38 -14.01 0.32
C ILE A 220 2.83 -14.45 0.47
N THR A 221 3.15 -15.14 1.56
CA THR A 221 4.52 -15.62 1.79
C THR A 221 4.94 -16.70 0.80
N GLU A 222 4.00 -17.48 0.28
CA GLU A 222 4.28 -18.52 -0.70
C GLU A 222 4.34 -17.97 -2.13
N SER A 223 3.53 -16.95 -2.42
CA SER A 223 3.36 -16.43 -3.77
C SER A 223 4.16 -15.16 -4.06
N LEU A 224 4.57 -14.41 -3.03
CA LEU A 224 5.27 -13.13 -3.18
C LEU A 224 6.57 -13.06 -2.36
N ASN A 225 7.03 -14.19 -1.82
CA ASN A 225 8.24 -14.25 -1.00
C ASN A 225 9.50 -14.17 -1.87
N GLY A 226 10.48 -13.39 -1.45
CA GLY A 226 11.76 -13.28 -2.16
C GLY A 226 11.58 -12.90 -3.62
N PRO A 227 12.20 -13.64 -4.55
CA PRO A 227 12.10 -13.37 -5.99
C PRO A 227 10.67 -13.41 -6.54
N ASP A 228 9.76 -14.11 -5.88
CA ASP A 228 8.38 -14.25 -6.34
C ASP A 228 7.59 -12.93 -6.30
N ILE A 229 8.09 -11.90 -5.60
CA ILE A 229 7.53 -10.54 -5.68
C ILE A 229 7.50 -10.03 -7.13
N HIS A 230 8.40 -10.57 -7.99
CA HIS A 230 8.47 -10.23 -9.42
C HIS A 230 7.61 -11.13 -10.31
N ARG A 231 6.67 -11.89 -9.75
CA ARG A 231 5.74 -12.69 -10.57
C ARG A 231 4.87 -11.75 -11.40
N VAL A 232 4.56 -12.19 -12.63
CA VAL A 232 3.82 -11.34 -13.57
C VAL A 232 2.40 -10.98 -13.07
N GLU A 233 1.84 -11.81 -12.18
CA GLU A 233 0.55 -11.55 -11.53
C GLU A 233 0.61 -10.36 -10.56
N ASN A 234 1.82 -9.96 -10.13
CA ASN A 234 2.03 -8.80 -9.27
C ASN A 234 2.47 -7.56 -10.06
N VAL A 235 2.42 -7.61 -11.40
CA VAL A 235 3.02 -6.56 -12.24
C VAL A 235 2.06 -6.12 -13.34
N LEU A 236 2.03 -4.80 -13.58
CA LEU A 236 1.25 -4.14 -14.64
C LEU A 236 2.21 -3.34 -15.52
N THR A 237 1.91 -3.25 -16.83
CA THR A 237 2.63 -2.33 -17.71
C THR A 237 1.99 -0.96 -17.58
N MET A 238 2.72 0.02 -17.07
CA MET A 238 2.22 1.40 -16.89
C MET A 238 3.20 2.43 -17.43
N CYS A 239 2.67 3.51 -18.01
CA CYS A 239 3.48 4.68 -18.33
C CYS A 239 3.98 5.34 -17.03
N LEU A 240 5.06 6.10 -17.12
CA LEU A 240 5.77 6.67 -15.97
C LEU A 240 4.84 7.47 -15.04
N SER A 241 4.03 8.35 -15.64
CA SER A 241 3.13 9.24 -14.87
C SER A 241 2.05 8.45 -14.13
N ALA A 242 1.44 7.46 -14.79
CA ALA A 242 0.42 6.62 -14.16
C ALA A 242 1.03 5.73 -13.06
N HIS A 243 2.25 5.21 -13.30
CA HIS A 243 2.98 4.41 -12.30
C HIS A 243 3.24 5.23 -11.04
N GLU A 244 3.66 6.49 -11.19
CA GLU A 244 3.89 7.39 -10.05
C GLU A 244 2.61 7.60 -9.23
N LEU A 245 1.48 7.86 -9.88
CA LEU A 245 0.19 8.01 -9.20
C LEU A 245 -0.23 6.72 -8.50
N PHE A 246 -0.01 5.58 -9.13
CA PHE A 246 -0.32 4.26 -8.58
C PHE A 246 0.51 3.99 -7.31
N ASP A 247 1.83 4.25 -7.37
CA ASP A 247 2.75 4.08 -6.23
C ASP A 247 2.43 5.01 -5.04
N LYS A 248 1.72 6.12 -5.31
CA LYS A 248 1.31 7.08 -4.26
C LYS A 248 -0.10 6.80 -3.73
N LEU A 249 -0.77 5.76 -4.21
CA LEU A 249 -2.19 5.48 -3.92
C LEU A 249 -3.12 6.59 -4.44
N GLU A 250 -2.67 7.38 -5.43
CA GLU A 250 -3.45 8.45 -6.06
C GLU A 250 -4.20 7.97 -7.31
N LEU A 251 -3.99 6.71 -7.70
CA LEU A 251 -4.68 6.05 -8.80
C LEU A 251 -4.87 4.59 -8.41
N TRP A 252 -6.10 4.08 -8.53
CA TRP A 252 -6.35 2.68 -8.19
C TRP A 252 -7.45 2.07 -9.07
N PHE A 253 -7.49 0.73 -9.07
CA PHE A 253 -8.42 -0.09 -9.86
C PHE A 253 -9.57 -0.52 -8.96
N GLU A 254 -10.78 -0.08 -9.26
CA GLU A 254 -11.98 -0.51 -8.55
C GLU A 254 -12.75 -1.56 -9.38
N ALA A 255 -12.86 -2.78 -8.84
CA ALA A 255 -13.46 -3.89 -9.55
C ALA A 255 -14.93 -3.61 -9.89
N THR A 256 -15.34 -4.02 -11.10
CA THR A 256 -16.73 -3.98 -11.51
C THR A 256 -17.36 -5.38 -11.38
N ASN A 257 -18.61 -5.54 -11.78
CA ASN A 257 -19.27 -6.84 -11.83
C ASN A 257 -18.81 -7.69 -13.04
N VAL A 258 -17.99 -7.12 -13.92
CA VAL A 258 -17.43 -7.84 -15.07
C VAL A 258 -15.98 -8.26 -14.71
N PRO A 259 -15.63 -9.56 -14.83
CA PRO A 259 -14.29 -10.02 -14.50
C PRO A 259 -13.20 -9.24 -15.24
N ASN A 260 -12.12 -8.92 -14.52
CA ASN A 260 -10.95 -8.21 -15.03
C ASN A 260 -11.24 -6.82 -15.62
N THR A 261 -12.43 -6.26 -15.33
CA THR A 261 -12.84 -4.93 -15.76
C THR A 261 -12.93 -4.03 -14.53
N TYR A 262 -12.28 -2.88 -14.61
CA TYR A 262 -12.08 -1.98 -13.48
C TYR A 262 -12.44 -0.55 -13.86
N ASN A 263 -13.12 0.14 -12.95
CA ASN A 263 -13.21 1.60 -13.02
C ASN A 263 -11.90 2.16 -12.45
N MET A 264 -11.30 3.09 -13.17
CA MET A 264 -10.12 3.79 -12.68
C MET A 264 -10.57 4.91 -11.76
N CYS A 265 -10.04 4.94 -10.56
CA CYS A 265 -10.40 5.90 -9.52
C CYS A 265 -9.17 6.67 -9.04
N SER A 266 -9.40 7.88 -8.55
CA SER A 266 -8.37 8.75 -8.02
C SER A 266 -8.93 9.60 -6.88
N ASN A 267 -8.05 10.04 -5.98
CA ASN A 267 -8.42 11.00 -4.92
C ASN A 267 -8.71 12.40 -5.49
N ASP A 268 -8.21 12.69 -6.68
CA ASP A 268 -8.40 13.99 -7.36
C ASP A 268 -8.61 13.74 -8.85
N GLU A 269 -9.71 14.27 -9.39
CA GLU A 269 -10.06 14.16 -10.82
C GLU A 269 -8.96 14.74 -11.71
N GLY A 270 -8.24 15.76 -11.24
CA GLY A 270 -7.12 16.37 -11.97
C GLY A 270 -5.98 15.40 -12.27
N ASN A 271 -5.85 14.34 -11.47
CA ASN A 271 -4.80 13.34 -11.69
C ASN A 271 -4.94 12.62 -13.03
N PHE A 272 -6.18 12.47 -13.53
CA PHE A 272 -6.40 11.86 -14.85
C PHE A 272 -5.78 12.71 -15.96
N GLU A 273 -5.77 14.03 -15.79
CA GLU A 273 -5.23 14.98 -16.77
C GLU A 273 -3.69 15.14 -16.68
N LEU A 274 -3.09 14.74 -15.57
CA LEU A 274 -1.62 14.77 -15.42
C LEU A 274 -0.94 13.72 -16.32
N VAL A 275 -1.71 12.73 -16.79
CA VAL A 275 -1.21 11.68 -17.68
C VAL A 275 -1.66 12.01 -19.11
N ASN A 276 -0.72 12.04 -20.07
CA ASN A 276 -1.04 12.43 -21.46
C ASN A 276 -0.58 11.30 -22.41
N PRO A 277 -1.51 10.60 -23.11
CA PRO A 277 -2.97 10.79 -23.07
C PRO A 277 -3.55 10.39 -21.70
N PRO A 278 -4.70 10.94 -21.33
CA PRO A 278 -5.30 10.71 -20.01
C PRO A 278 -5.58 9.25 -19.70
N VAL A 279 -5.61 8.93 -18.42
CA VAL A 279 -6.01 7.59 -17.94
C VAL A 279 -7.46 7.33 -18.36
N LEU A 280 -7.71 6.15 -18.90
CA LEU A 280 -9.06 5.70 -19.28
C LEU A 280 -9.92 5.55 -18.02
N ARG A 281 -11.20 5.90 -18.11
CA ARG A 281 -12.12 5.81 -16.96
C ARG A 281 -12.48 4.37 -16.62
N GLN A 282 -12.41 3.48 -17.60
CA GLN A 282 -12.62 2.05 -17.39
C GLN A 282 -11.62 1.26 -18.22
N VAL A 283 -11.06 0.21 -17.66
CA VAL A 283 -10.09 -0.65 -18.34
C VAL A 283 -10.48 -2.11 -18.16
N THR A 284 -10.23 -2.91 -19.19
CA THR A 284 -10.35 -4.37 -19.11
C THR A 284 -8.98 -4.98 -19.34
N LEU A 285 -8.49 -5.70 -18.34
CA LEU A 285 -7.19 -6.38 -18.43
C LEU A 285 -7.36 -7.66 -19.25
N SER A 286 -6.50 -7.85 -20.24
CA SER A 286 -6.51 -9.02 -21.09
C SER A 286 -5.07 -9.47 -21.36
N SER A 287 -4.90 -10.75 -21.71
CA SER A 287 -3.58 -11.27 -22.05
C SER A 287 -3.54 -11.66 -23.52
N THR A 288 -2.43 -11.36 -24.19
CA THR A 288 -2.19 -11.82 -25.58
C THR A 288 -1.87 -13.31 -25.65
N SER A 289 -1.71 -13.96 -24.49
CA SER A 289 -1.34 -15.38 -24.43
C SER A 289 -1.94 -16.04 -23.20
N ASP A 290 -2.59 -17.16 -23.39
CA ASP A 290 -3.17 -17.95 -22.28
C ASP A 290 -2.10 -18.48 -21.31
N LEU A 291 -0.83 -18.43 -21.73
CA LEU A 291 0.29 -18.88 -20.92
C LEU A 291 0.80 -17.80 -19.96
N ILE A 292 0.38 -16.54 -20.16
CA ILE A 292 0.82 -15.43 -19.31
C ILE A 292 -0.39 -14.95 -18.47
N PRO A 293 -0.38 -15.22 -17.16
CA PRO A 293 -1.54 -14.87 -16.33
C PRO A 293 -1.73 -13.37 -16.18
N LEU A 294 -2.96 -12.99 -15.96
CA LEU A 294 -3.37 -11.61 -15.70
C LEU A 294 -2.87 -11.14 -14.32
N PRO A 295 -2.82 -9.83 -14.11
CA PRO A 295 -2.58 -9.30 -12.76
C PRO A 295 -3.62 -9.86 -11.80
N ASN A 296 -3.18 -10.19 -10.59
CA ASN A 296 -4.07 -10.80 -9.59
C ASN A 296 -5.11 -9.79 -9.12
N SER A 297 -6.38 -10.08 -9.38
CA SER A 297 -7.50 -9.18 -9.05
C SER A 297 -7.62 -8.94 -7.55
N HIS A 298 -7.24 -9.91 -6.72
CA HIS A 298 -7.29 -9.75 -5.27
C HIS A 298 -6.21 -8.77 -4.78
N TYR A 299 -5.01 -8.78 -5.40
CA TYR A 299 -3.95 -7.81 -5.08
C TYR A 299 -4.42 -6.39 -5.41
N LEU A 300 -5.06 -6.21 -6.58
CA LEU A 300 -5.61 -4.91 -6.97
C LEU A 300 -6.70 -4.45 -5.98
N ARG A 301 -7.51 -5.39 -5.48
CA ARG A 301 -8.54 -5.10 -4.48
C ARG A 301 -7.93 -4.61 -3.16
N ILE A 302 -6.83 -5.22 -2.72
CA ILE A 302 -6.12 -4.80 -1.49
C ILE A 302 -5.54 -3.40 -1.70
N HIS A 303 -4.89 -3.14 -2.84
CA HIS A 303 -4.35 -1.82 -3.19
C HIS A 303 -5.46 -0.75 -3.17
N ALA A 304 -6.59 -1.03 -3.80
CA ALA A 304 -7.75 -0.12 -3.83
C ALA A 304 -8.30 0.16 -2.42
N ALA A 305 -8.39 -0.89 -1.59
CA ALA A 305 -8.84 -0.73 -0.19
C ALA A 305 -7.91 0.21 0.58
N CYS A 306 -6.59 0.03 0.44
CA CYS A 306 -5.60 0.88 1.10
C CYS A 306 -5.68 2.32 0.60
N ALA A 307 -5.87 2.53 -0.71
CA ALA A 307 -6.03 3.87 -1.28
C ALA A 307 -7.26 4.57 -0.68
N LYS A 308 -8.40 3.87 -0.64
CA LYS A 308 -9.64 4.44 -0.08
C LYS A 308 -9.48 4.78 1.40
N VAL A 309 -8.92 3.87 2.20
CA VAL A 309 -8.69 4.12 3.63
C VAL A 309 -7.78 5.33 3.80
N ALA A 310 -6.67 5.40 3.08
CA ALA A 310 -5.68 6.48 3.20
C ALA A 310 -6.31 7.84 2.92
N HIS A 311 -7.06 7.96 1.82
CA HIS A 311 -7.62 9.26 1.40
C HIS A 311 -8.86 9.65 2.24
N LEU A 312 -9.78 8.72 2.46
CA LEU A 312 -11.00 9.01 3.22
C LEU A 312 -10.71 9.37 4.68
N SER A 313 -9.68 8.78 5.27
CA SER A 313 -9.30 9.07 6.66
C SER A 313 -8.50 10.36 6.80
N GLY A 314 -7.83 10.82 5.73
CA GLY A 314 -6.88 11.92 5.77
C GLY A 314 -5.45 11.47 6.01
N ALA A 315 -5.22 10.17 6.19
CA ALA A 315 -3.89 9.63 6.48
C ALA A 315 -2.92 9.82 5.31
N ALA A 316 -3.43 9.82 4.06
CA ALA A 316 -2.59 9.96 2.86
C ALA A 316 -1.78 11.25 2.86
N GLU A 317 -2.46 12.37 3.10
CA GLU A 317 -1.82 13.71 3.12
C GLU A 317 -0.83 13.82 4.27
N TYR A 318 -1.20 13.28 5.42
CA TYR A 318 -0.35 13.29 6.61
C TYR A 318 0.93 12.47 6.38
N LEU A 319 0.81 11.26 5.82
CA LEU A 319 1.97 10.42 5.50
C LEU A 319 2.89 11.10 4.49
N GLU A 320 2.32 11.82 3.54
CA GLU A 320 3.08 12.57 2.53
C GLU A 320 3.92 13.67 3.17
N THR A 321 3.29 14.48 4.03
CA THR A 321 3.98 15.54 4.78
C THR A 321 5.18 14.99 5.55
N ILE A 322 5.00 13.85 6.24
CA ILE A 322 6.08 13.19 6.97
C ILE A 322 7.22 12.76 6.05
N LEU A 323 6.88 12.16 4.92
CA LEU A 323 7.89 11.66 3.96
C LEU A 323 8.66 12.83 3.36
N ASP A 324 7.99 13.92 3.03
CA ASP A 324 8.62 15.14 2.49
C ASP A 324 9.57 15.76 3.53
N GLU A 325 9.15 15.87 4.77
CA GLU A 325 9.99 16.38 5.86
C GLU A 325 11.26 15.53 6.05
N TRP A 326 11.14 14.22 5.85
CA TRP A 326 12.31 13.33 5.92
C TRP A 326 13.25 13.48 4.73
N GLU A 327 12.70 13.71 3.54
CA GLU A 327 13.52 13.93 2.33
C GLU A 327 14.25 15.27 2.36
N GLU A 328 13.64 16.29 2.95
CA GLU A 328 14.23 17.63 3.07
C GLU A 328 15.31 17.74 4.15
N ARG A 329 15.36 16.81 5.10
CA ARG A 329 16.38 16.83 6.15
C ARG A 329 17.73 16.43 5.57
N PRO A 330 18.79 17.22 5.81
CA PRO A 330 20.12 16.83 5.34
C PRO A 330 20.56 15.50 5.96
N VAL A 331 21.32 14.75 5.19
CA VAL A 331 21.91 13.49 5.66
C VAL A 331 22.56 13.72 7.03
N LEU A 332 22.28 12.83 7.96
CA LEU A 332 22.79 12.88 9.33
C LEU A 332 24.25 13.33 9.39
N ALA A 333 24.50 14.35 10.18
CA ALA A 333 25.84 14.86 10.37
C ALA A 333 26.77 13.73 10.87
N SER A 334 27.94 13.62 10.26
CA SER A 334 28.92 12.58 10.56
C SER A 334 29.48 12.67 11.98
N ASP A 335 29.22 13.78 12.66
CA ASP A 335 29.66 14.04 14.02
C ASP A 335 28.71 13.50 15.12
N GLY A 336 27.60 12.88 14.71
CA GLY A 336 26.61 12.34 15.65
C GLY A 336 25.62 13.38 16.20
N GLY A 337 25.71 14.63 15.75
CA GLY A 337 24.84 15.72 16.22
C GLY A 337 23.36 15.51 15.89
N SER A 338 23.06 14.53 15.03
CA SER A 338 21.68 14.18 14.67
C SER A 338 21.10 13.05 15.55
N ALA A 339 21.89 12.50 16.48
CA ALA A 339 21.44 11.38 17.33
C ALA A 339 20.27 11.78 18.24
N ASP A 340 20.31 12.99 18.77
CA ASP A 340 19.24 13.53 19.64
C ASP A 340 17.93 13.69 18.84
N MET A 341 18.03 14.09 17.59
CA MET A 341 16.87 14.23 16.69
C MET A 341 16.26 12.85 16.35
N LEU A 342 17.11 11.83 16.20
CA LEU A 342 16.66 10.45 16.00
C LEU A 342 15.99 9.88 17.26
N SER A 343 16.51 10.19 18.43
CA SER A 343 15.90 9.80 19.72
C SER A 343 14.53 10.44 19.88
N PHE A 344 14.40 11.68 19.46
CA PHE A 344 13.13 12.43 19.47
C PHE A 344 12.11 11.78 18.51
N LEU A 345 12.57 11.43 17.40
CA LEU A 345 11.74 10.75 16.38
C LEU A 345 11.33 9.32 16.77
N UNK A 346 12.14 8.87 17.41
CA UNK A 346 11.91 7.57 17.93
C UNK A 346 10.99 7.61 19.09
N UNK A 347 11.10 8.54 19.62
CA UNK A 347 10.20 8.76 20.68
C UNK A 347 8.85 9.11 20.15
N UNK A 348 8.94 9.50 19.22
CA UNK A 348 7.76 9.75 18.59
C UNK A 348 7.11 8.58 17.96
N UNK A 349 7.85 7.84 17.97
CA UNK A 349 7.39 6.61 17.48
C UNK A 349 7.02 5.66 18.53
N UNK A 350 7.41 6.08 19.48
CA UNK A 350 7.03 5.30 20.56
C UNK A 350 5.69 5.64 20.93
#